data_b91baac514153e0bc35d5347e92b5f18
#
_entry.id   b91baac514153e0bc35d5347e92b5f18
#
_cell.length_a   1.000
_cell.length_b   1.000
_cell.length_c   1.000
_cell.angle_alpha   90.00
_cell.angle_beta   90.00
_cell.angle_gamma   90.00
#
_symmetry.space_group_name_H-M   'P 1'
#
loop_
_entity.id
_entity.type
_entity.pdbx_description
1 polymer ?
#
loop_
_entity_poly.entity_id
_entity_poly.type
_entity_poly.pdbx_seq_one_letter_code
_entity_poly.pdbx_strand_id
1 'polypeptide(L)'
;MVGQIHGSSRYIESLTKKAKSRRDIKKIGRYFTTAGNCAYENIEFALTSSEIKNPDGSIVFQLENVEVPRSWSQVASDVIAQKYFRKAGVPTETKKVKEKGIPEFLWRSVPTSDASFTGETSSKQVFDRLAGAWSYWGWKGGYFSNEKDARAYYDEMRYMLAAQMAAPNSPQWFNTGLHWAYGIDGPSQGHHYVDFKTGKLVKSKTAYEHPQPHACFIQSVSDDLVNEGGIMDLWVREARLFKYGSGTGTNFSSLRGNGEPLSGGGKSSGLMGFLKIGD
;
A
#
# COMPACT_ATOMS: atom_id res chain seq x y z
N MET A 1 23.99 14.27 24.73
CA MET A 1 24.46 12.89 24.99
C MET A 1 23.63 11.95 24.13
N VAL A 2 24.23 11.43 23.07
CA VAL A 2 23.54 10.48 22.18
C VAL A 2 23.58 9.10 22.84
N GLY A 3 22.46 8.66 23.38
CA GLY A 3 22.31 7.30 23.91
C GLY A 3 22.37 6.29 22.78
N GLN A 4 23.47 5.59 22.65
CA GLN A 4 23.63 4.48 21.71
C GLN A 4 22.67 3.36 22.10
N ILE A 5 21.70 3.10 21.24
CA ILE A 5 20.83 1.91 21.32
C ILE A 5 21.68 0.70 20.88
N HIS A 6 22.43 0.13 21.81
CA HIS A 6 23.28 -1.06 21.58
C HIS A 6 22.50 -2.40 21.52
N GLY A 7 21.15 -2.38 21.64
CA GLY A 7 20.34 -3.59 21.61
C GLY A 7 19.90 -4.08 20.22
N SER A 8 19.90 -3.22 19.19
CA SER A 8 19.25 -3.55 17.92
C SER A 8 20.11 -4.37 16.96
N SER A 9 21.43 -4.23 16.98
CA SER A 9 22.34 -4.89 16.00
C SER A 9 22.34 -6.43 16.15
N ARG A 10 22.43 -6.95 17.36
CA ARG A 10 22.42 -8.42 17.60
C ARG A 10 21.05 -9.06 17.29
N TYR A 11 19.97 -8.34 17.52
CA TYR A 11 18.63 -8.85 17.20
C TYR A 11 18.40 -8.89 15.68
N ILE A 12 18.83 -7.86 14.95
CA ILE A 12 18.79 -7.80 13.49
C ILE A 12 19.73 -8.84 12.87
N GLU A 13 20.94 -9.04 13.42
CA GLU A 13 21.84 -10.12 12.98
C GLU A 13 21.25 -11.53 13.26
N SER A 14 20.54 -11.71 14.38
CA SER A 14 19.86 -12.98 14.68
C SER A 14 18.71 -13.24 13.73
N LEU A 15 17.96 -12.20 13.33
CA LEU A 15 16.88 -12.30 12.35
C LEU A 15 17.41 -12.56 10.94
N THR A 16 18.52 -11.92 10.55
CA THR A 16 19.16 -12.18 9.24
C THR A 16 19.83 -13.54 9.17
N LYS A 17 20.44 -14.04 10.25
CA LYS A 17 20.93 -15.42 10.33
C LYS A 17 19.79 -16.45 10.31
N LYS A 18 18.67 -16.20 11.02
CA LYS A 18 17.45 -17.03 10.94
C LYS A 18 16.81 -16.98 9.56
N ALA A 19 16.81 -15.84 8.88
CA ALA A 19 16.33 -15.74 7.50
C ALA A 19 17.19 -16.50 6.50
N LYS A 20 18.52 -16.56 6.70
CA LYS A 20 19.42 -17.39 5.89
C LYS A 20 19.27 -18.90 6.16
N SER A 21 18.87 -19.32 7.37
CA SER A 21 18.64 -20.74 7.71
C SER A 21 17.22 -21.24 7.37
N ARG A 22 16.30 -20.36 7.01
CA ARG A 22 14.93 -20.69 6.59
C ARG A 22 14.82 -20.96 5.08
N ARG A 23 15.76 -21.67 4.48
CA ARG A 23 15.66 -22.13 3.08
C ARG A 23 14.86 -23.43 2.90
N ASP A 24 14.03 -23.80 3.84
CA ASP A 24 12.91 -24.70 3.58
C ASP A 24 11.69 -23.88 3.12
N ILE A 25 11.84 -23.21 1.96
CA ILE A 25 10.71 -22.54 1.32
C ILE A 25 9.75 -23.65 0.92
N LYS A 26 8.60 -23.69 1.61
CA LYS A 26 7.56 -24.67 1.32
C LYS A 26 7.08 -24.47 -0.11
N LYS A 27 6.94 -25.56 -0.85
CA LYS A 27 6.30 -25.54 -2.17
C LYS A 27 4.91 -24.93 -2.07
N ILE A 28 4.63 -23.92 -2.88
CA ILE A 28 3.30 -23.33 -2.96
C ILE A 28 2.43 -24.22 -3.86
N GLY A 29 1.44 -24.86 -3.24
CA GLY A 29 0.43 -25.64 -3.95
C GLY A 29 -0.64 -24.72 -4.56
N ARG A 30 -1.32 -25.21 -5.60
CA ARG A 30 -2.56 -24.64 -6.09
C ARG A 30 -3.73 -25.27 -5.35
N TYR A 31 -4.68 -24.47 -4.93
CA TYR A 31 -5.87 -24.91 -4.22
C TYR A 31 -7.14 -24.51 -4.97
N PHE A 32 -7.20 -23.30 -5.48
CA PHE A 32 -8.36 -22.71 -6.16
C PHE A 32 -8.18 -22.65 -7.68
N THR A 33 -6.96 -22.69 -8.17
CA THR A 33 -6.64 -22.46 -9.58
C THR A 33 -5.92 -23.64 -10.21
N THR A 34 -6.05 -23.79 -11.54
CA THR A 34 -5.37 -24.81 -12.33
C THR A 34 -4.19 -24.19 -13.08
N ALA A 35 -3.05 -24.92 -13.11
CA ALA A 35 -1.88 -24.43 -13.84
C ALA A 35 -2.15 -24.35 -15.35
N GLY A 36 -1.83 -23.21 -15.95
CA GLY A 36 -2.05 -22.95 -17.37
C GLY A 36 -3.41 -22.32 -17.69
N ASN A 37 -4.35 -22.33 -16.76
CA ASN A 37 -5.66 -21.73 -16.94
C ASN A 37 -5.70 -20.29 -16.39
N CYS A 38 -6.73 -19.54 -16.79
CA CYS A 38 -6.98 -18.21 -16.23
C CYS A 38 -7.36 -18.34 -14.75
N ALA A 39 -6.78 -17.51 -13.89
CA ALA A 39 -7.10 -17.52 -12.45
C ALA A 39 -8.58 -17.24 -12.15
N TYR A 40 -9.28 -16.63 -13.09
CA TYR A 40 -10.70 -16.28 -12.98
C TYR A 40 -11.64 -17.22 -13.74
N GLU A 41 -11.19 -18.37 -14.25
CA GLU A 41 -12.00 -19.25 -15.10
C GLU A 41 -13.32 -19.71 -14.46
N ASN A 42 -13.32 -19.83 -13.14
CA ASN A 42 -14.50 -20.24 -12.37
C ASN A 42 -15.23 -19.06 -11.70
N ILE A 43 -14.92 -17.82 -12.11
CA ILE A 43 -15.57 -16.61 -11.60
C ILE A 43 -16.22 -15.88 -12.77
N GLU A 44 -17.55 -15.81 -12.75
CA GLU A 44 -18.28 -15.03 -13.73
C GLU A 44 -18.15 -13.54 -13.41
N PHE A 45 -17.82 -12.73 -14.41
CA PHE A 45 -17.76 -11.27 -14.31
C PHE A 45 -18.96 -10.64 -15.03
N ALA A 46 -19.42 -9.51 -14.51
CA ALA A 46 -20.50 -8.74 -15.07
C ALA A 46 -20.16 -7.26 -15.09
N LEU A 47 -20.78 -6.51 -15.99
CA LEU A 47 -20.73 -5.05 -16.00
C LEU A 47 -21.82 -4.50 -15.10
N THR A 48 -21.47 -3.51 -14.28
CA THR A 48 -22.38 -2.74 -13.43
C THR A 48 -22.06 -1.26 -13.56
N SER A 49 -22.88 -0.43 -12.95
CA SER A 49 -22.61 1.01 -12.78
C SER A 49 -22.46 1.35 -11.30
N SER A 50 -21.68 2.38 -11.02
CA SER A 50 -21.53 2.91 -9.66
C SER A 50 -21.80 4.41 -9.69
N GLU A 51 -22.67 4.90 -8.80
CA GLU A 51 -23.12 6.28 -8.74
C GLU A 51 -23.18 6.78 -7.30
N ILE A 52 -22.76 8.02 -7.06
CA ILE A 52 -22.99 8.75 -5.81
C ILE A 52 -23.79 10.00 -6.13
N LYS A 53 -24.92 10.16 -5.44
CA LYS A 53 -25.74 11.37 -5.49
C LYS A 53 -25.74 12.11 -4.17
N ASN A 54 -25.79 13.42 -4.24
CA ASN A 54 -26.12 14.27 -3.10
C ASN A 54 -27.61 14.16 -2.75
N PRO A 55 -28.02 14.61 -1.55
CA PRO A 55 -29.44 14.64 -1.17
C PRO A 55 -30.33 15.47 -2.12
N ASP A 56 -29.78 16.43 -2.86
CA ASP A 56 -30.45 17.24 -3.86
C ASP A 56 -30.59 16.55 -5.24
N GLY A 57 -30.06 15.31 -5.37
CA GLY A 57 -30.10 14.52 -6.60
C GLY A 57 -28.91 14.79 -7.55
N SER A 58 -28.04 15.75 -7.27
CA SER A 58 -26.87 16.01 -8.10
C SER A 58 -25.86 14.84 -8.02
N ILE A 59 -25.31 14.47 -9.17
CA ILE A 59 -24.35 13.36 -9.26
C ILE A 59 -22.96 13.88 -8.86
N VAL A 60 -22.39 13.28 -7.82
CA VAL A 60 -21.01 13.54 -7.35
C VAL A 60 -19.99 12.66 -8.05
N PHE A 61 -20.37 11.41 -8.31
CA PHE A 61 -19.54 10.42 -8.97
C PHE A 61 -20.42 9.49 -9.79
N GLN A 62 -19.99 9.18 -11.01
CA GLN A 62 -20.59 8.17 -11.86
C GLN A 62 -19.50 7.44 -12.62
N LEU A 63 -19.57 6.13 -12.64
CA LEU A 63 -18.74 5.28 -13.47
C LEU A 63 -19.63 4.14 -14.02
N GLU A 64 -19.70 4.10 -15.33
CA GLU A 64 -20.41 3.05 -16.06
C GLU A 64 -19.47 1.95 -16.53
N ASN A 65 -20.02 0.79 -16.87
CA ASN A 65 -19.28 -0.36 -17.38
C ASN A 65 -18.15 -0.83 -16.44
N VAL A 66 -18.42 -0.81 -15.14
CA VAL A 66 -17.54 -1.35 -14.12
C VAL A 66 -17.57 -2.87 -14.16
N GLU A 67 -16.46 -3.51 -14.52
CA GLU A 67 -16.38 -4.97 -14.54
C GLU A 67 -16.02 -5.52 -13.15
N VAL A 68 -16.91 -6.30 -12.55
CA VAL A 68 -16.74 -6.94 -11.23
C VAL A 68 -17.21 -8.39 -11.27
N PRO A 69 -16.80 -9.26 -10.31
CA PRO A 69 -17.41 -10.57 -10.18
C PRO A 69 -18.91 -10.45 -9.96
N ARG A 70 -19.71 -11.24 -10.70
CA ARG A 70 -21.18 -11.20 -10.66
C ARG A 70 -21.73 -11.48 -9.26
N SER A 71 -21.01 -12.25 -8.46
CA SER A 71 -21.38 -12.59 -7.08
C SER A 71 -21.24 -11.44 -6.07
N TRP A 72 -20.59 -10.34 -6.46
CA TRP A 72 -20.39 -9.21 -5.55
C TRP A 72 -21.71 -8.44 -5.34
N SER A 73 -21.89 -7.95 -4.11
CA SER A 73 -22.99 -7.02 -3.82
C SER A 73 -22.74 -5.68 -4.52
N GLN A 74 -23.80 -4.90 -4.75
CA GLN A 74 -23.66 -3.54 -5.29
C GLN A 74 -22.78 -2.67 -4.40
N VAL A 75 -22.88 -2.79 -3.08
CA VAL A 75 -22.04 -2.07 -2.13
C VAL A 75 -20.54 -2.39 -2.32
N ALA A 76 -20.20 -3.68 -2.51
CA ALA A 76 -18.81 -4.06 -2.77
C ALA A 76 -18.31 -3.50 -4.11
N SER A 77 -19.15 -3.51 -5.13
CA SER A 77 -18.85 -2.94 -6.44
C SER A 77 -18.67 -1.43 -6.40
N ASP A 78 -19.51 -0.74 -5.64
CA ASP A 78 -19.40 0.71 -5.42
C ASP A 78 -18.12 1.07 -4.67
N VAL A 79 -17.79 0.34 -3.61
CA VAL A 79 -16.58 0.59 -2.82
C VAL A 79 -15.32 0.44 -3.67
N ILE A 80 -15.19 -0.65 -4.46
CA ILE A 80 -14.00 -0.81 -5.30
C ILE A 80 -13.93 0.26 -6.38
N ALA A 81 -15.05 0.57 -7.05
CA ALA A 81 -15.09 1.55 -8.12
C ALA A 81 -14.82 2.98 -7.63
N GLN A 82 -15.43 3.36 -6.51
CA GLN A 82 -15.36 4.73 -5.99
C GLN A 82 -14.06 5.00 -5.23
N LYS A 83 -13.57 4.04 -4.46
CA LYS A 83 -12.46 4.23 -3.53
C LYS A 83 -11.13 3.70 -4.05
N TYR A 84 -11.10 2.57 -4.75
CA TYR A 84 -9.89 1.81 -5.00
C TYR A 84 -9.45 1.76 -6.46
N PHE A 85 -10.32 1.99 -7.43
CA PHE A 85 -9.90 2.16 -8.81
C PHE A 85 -9.00 3.39 -8.96
N ARG A 86 -7.88 3.22 -9.64
CA ARG A 86 -7.05 4.36 -10.05
C ARG A 86 -7.81 5.20 -11.07
N LYS A 87 -8.07 6.46 -10.75
CA LYS A 87 -8.93 7.34 -11.54
C LYS A 87 -8.25 7.95 -12.77
N ALA A 88 -6.93 8.03 -12.76
CA ALA A 88 -6.17 8.67 -13.84
C ALA A 88 -4.74 8.12 -13.94
N GLY A 89 -4.14 8.30 -15.12
CA GLY A 89 -2.75 7.90 -15.36
C GLY A 89 -2.57 6.41 -15.67
N VAL A 90 -3.66 5.66 -15.88
CA VAL A 90 -3.61 4.27 -16.34
C VAL A 90 -3.45 4.28 -17.86
N PRO A 91 -2.33 3.77 -18.41
CA PRO A 91 -2.11 3.75 -19.85
C PRO A 91 -3.03 2.72 -20.52
N THR A 92 -3.53 3.07 -21.71
CA THR A 92 -4.32 2.15 -22.54
C THR A 92 -3.50 1.00 -23.11
N GLU A 93 -2.19 1.26 -23.29
CA GLU A 93 -1.25 0.26 -23.79
C GLU A 93 0.05 0.27 -23.00
N THR A 94 0.56 -0.92 -22.72
CA THR A 94 1.81 -1.10 -21.98
C THR A 94 2.75 -2.08 -22.69
N LYS A 95 4.04 -1.91 -22.47
CA LYS A 95 5.07 -2.87 -22.83
C LYS A 95 5.81 -3.37 -21.61
N LYS A 96 6.21 -4.66 -21.66
CA LYS A 96 7.01 -5.28 -20.61
C LYS A 96 8.45 -4.79 -20.65
N VAL A 97 9.02 -4.52 -19.49
CA VAL A 97 10.43 -4.15 -19.32
C VAL A 97 11.19 -5.37 -18.82
N LYS A 98 12.08 -5.90 -19.67
CA LYS A 98 12.92 -7.06 -19.32
C LYS A 98 13.80 -6.74 -18.12
N GLU A 99 13.76 -7.59 -17.10
CA GLU A 99 14.57 -7.48 -15.90
C GLU A 99 15.34 -8.79 -15.68
N LYS A 100 16.68 -8.68 -15.53
CA LYS A 100 17.54 -9.86 -15.36
C LYS A 100 17.22 -10.61 -14.06
N GLY A 101 17.01 -11.91 -14.16
CA GLY A 101 16.73 -12.77 -13.01
C GLY A 101 15.29 -12.74 -12.53
N ILE A 102 14.40 -12.04 -13.24
CA ILE A 102 12.95 -12.02 -12.97
C ILE A 102 12.25 -12.80 -14.08
N PRO A 103 11.33 -13.72 -13.76
CA PRO A 103 10.50 -14.39 -14.76
C PRO A 103 9.68 -13.39 -15.58
N GLU A 104 9.46 -13.69 -16.86
CA GLU A 104 8.81 -12.80 -17.81
C GLU A 104 7.42 -12.33 -17.35
N PHE A 105 6.61 -13.20 -16.76
CA PHE A 105 5.27 -12.85 -16.30
C PHE A 105 5.29 -11.83 -15.15
N LEU A 106 6.41 -11.70 -14.43
CA LEU A 106 6.63 -10.74 -13.35
C LEU A 106 7.32 -9.46 -13.81
N TRP A 107 7.71 -9.33 -15.09
CA TRP A 107 8.28 -8.08 -15.56
C TRP A 107 7.28 -6.93 -15.39
N ARG A 108 7.78 -5.82 -14.88
CA ARG A 108 6.98 -4.60 -14.80
C ARG A 108 6.60 -4.08 -16.18
N SER A 109 5.54 -3.31 -16.24
CA SER A 109 5.06 -2.68 -17.47
C SER A 109 5.30 -1.17 -17.43
N VAL A 110 5.47 -0.57 -18.61
CA VAL A 110 5.52 0.88 -18.79
C VAL A 110 4.62 1.26 -19.96
N PRO A 111 4.13 2.50 -20.03
CA PRO A 111 3.37 2.96 -21.21
C PRO A 111 4.16 2.80 -22.50
N THR A 112 3.48 2.50 -23.60
CA THR A 112 4.04 2.63 -24.94
C THR A 112 4.12 4.12 -25.32
N SER A 113 4.86 4.47 -26.41
CA SER A 113 4.96 5.86 -26.88
C SER A 113 3.60 6.47 -27.25
N ASP A 114 2.68 5.64 -27.72
CA ASP A 114 1.40 6.07 -28.29
C ASP A 114 0.22 5.86 -27.31
N ALA A 115 0.52 5.44 -26.06
CA ALA A 115 -0.50 5.20 -25.06
C ALA A 115 -1.21 6.50 -24.68
N SER A 116 -2.54 6.47 -24.71
CA SER A 116 -3.39 7.43 -24.00
C SER A 116 -3.57 7.00 -22.55
N PHE A 117 -4.14 7.89 -21.72
CA PHE A 117 -4.29 7.62 -20.29
C PHE A 117 -5.75 7.75 -19.86
N THR A 118 -6.18 6.80 -19.04
CA THR A 118 -7.53 6.69 -18.49
C THR A 118 -7.49 6.31 -17.01
N GLY A 119 -8.60 5.79 -16.47
CA GLY A 119 -8.68 5.14 -15.16
C GLY A 119 -8.85 3.62 -15.29
N GLU A 120 -8.82 2.93 -14.16
CA GLU A 120 -9.23 1.52 -14.08
C GLU A 120 -10.74 1.41 -14.23
N THR A 121 -11.21 0.38 -14.95
CA THR A 121 -12.63 0.08 -15.18
C THR A 121 -13.00 -1.35 -14.80
N SER A 122 -12.01 -2.20 -14.56
CA SER A 122 -12.20 -3.60 -14.18
C SER A 122 -11.52 -3.91 -12.86
N SER A 123 -12.23 -4.62 -11.99
CA SER A 123 -11.67 -5.16 -10.76
C SER A 123 -10.51 -6.14 -11.01
N LYS A 124 -10.47 -6.80 -12.18
CA LYS A 124 -9.34 -7.64 -12.60
C LYS A 124 -8.04 -6.84 -12.64
N GLN A 125 -8.08 -5.59 -13.14
CA GLN A 125 -6.91 -4.71 -13.18
C GLN A 125 -6.35 -4.49 -11.77
N VAL A 126 -7.24 -4.29 -10.79
CA VAL A 126 -6.85 -4.11 -9.39
C VAL A 126 -6.26 -5.40 -8.81
N PHE A 127 -6.92 -6.54 -9.00
CA PHE A 127 -6.42 -7.83 -8.50
C PHE A 127 -5.10 -8.21 -9.14
N ASP A 128 -4.96 -8.01 -10.44
CA ASP A 128 -3.76 -8.32 -11.19
C ASP A 128 -2.56 -7.47 -10.75
N ARG A 129 -2.74 -6.15 -10.52
CA ARG A 129 -1.64 -5.31 -10.07
C ARG A 129 -1.22 -5.58 -8.63
N LEU A 130 -2.18 -5.87 -7.74
CA LEU A 130 -1.89 -6.23 -6.35
C LEU A 130 -1.12 -7.55 -6.28
N ALA A 131 -1.71 -8.62 -6.81
CA ALA A 131 -1.10 -9.95 -6.78
C ALA A 131 0.24 -9.97 -7.54
N GLY A 132 0.31 -9.23 -8.66
CA GLY A 132 1.53 -9.12 -9.47
C GLY A 132 2.66 -8.42 -8.74
N ALA A 133 2.39 -7.28 -8.09
CA ALA A 133 3.39 -6.58 -7.29
C ALA A 133 3.86 -7.41 -6.09
N TRP A 134 2.96 -8.08 -5.37
CA TRP A 134 3.34 -8.97 -4.28
C TRP A 134 4.18 -10.14 -4.75
N SER A 135 3.84 -10.75 -5.90
CA SER A 135 4.63 -11.83 -6.50
C SER A 135 6.01 -11.35 -6.94
N TYR A 136 6.09 -10.17 -7.54
CA TYR A 136 7.33 -9.53 -7.95
C TYR A 136 8.25 -9.25 -6.74
N TRP A 137 7.72 -8.65 -5.68
CA TRP A 137 8.48 -8.41 -4.45
C TRP A 137 8.88 -9.72 -3.77
N GLY A 138 7.97 -10.70 -3.75
CA GLY A 138 8.25 -12.03 -3.22
C GLY A 138 9.37 -12.74 -3.96
N TRP A 139 9.40 -12.63 -5.30
CA TRP A 139 10.50 -13.15 -6.12
C TRP A 139 11.83 -12.48 -5.79
N LYS A 140 11.85 -11.14 -5.78
CA LYS A 140 13.05 -10.36 -5.43
C LYS A 140 13.54 -10.63 -3.99
N GLY A 141 12.61 -10.86 -3.08
CA GLY A 141 12.89 -11.21 -1.68
C GLY A 141 13.31 -12.67 -1.46
N GLY A 142 13.27 -13.51 -2.52
CA GLY A 142 13.64 -14.93 -2.41
C GLY A 142 12.63 -15.79 -1.66
N TYR A 143 11.34 -15.41 -1.69
CA TYR A 143 10.26 -16.17 -1.04
C TYR A 143 9.78 -17.38 -1.84
N PHE A 144 10.13 -17.48 -3.12
CA PHE A 144 9.74 -18.57 -3.99
C PHE A 144 10.93 -19.43 -4.35
N SER A 145 10.75 -20.76 -4.35
CA SER A 145 11.78 -21.71 -4.74
C SER A 145 12.06 -21.74 -6.25
N ASN A 146 11.03 -21.44 -7.04
CA ASN A 146 11.06 -21.49 -8.50
C ASN A 146 9.90 -20.68 -9.10
N GLU A 147 9.91 -20.54 -10.43
CA GLU A 147 8.87 -19.81 -11.18
C GLU A 147 7.47 -20.43 -11.02
N LYS A 148 7.38 -21.73 -10.91
CA LYS A 148 6.10 -22.44 -10.76
C LYS A 148 5.40 -22.07 -9.45
N ASP A 149 6.17 -21.95 -8.37
CA ASP A 149 5.63 -21.51 -7.07
C ASP A 149 5.21 -20.04 -7.08
N ALA A 150 6.00 -19.18 -7.71
CA ALA A 150 5.64 -17.76 -7.88
C ALA A 150 4.36 -17.58 -8.71
N ARG A 151 4.20 -18.37 -9.76
CA ARG A 151 3.00 -18.34 -10.60
C ARG A 151 1.78 -18.89 -9.88
N ALA A 152 1.96 -19.97 -9.10
CA ALA A 152 0.89 -20.49 -8.24
C ALA A 152 0.41 -19.43 -7.26
N TYR A 153 1.33 -18.76 -6.55
CA TYR A 153 0.99 -17.67 -5.64
C TYR A 153 0.24 -16.53 -6.34
N TYR A 154 0.72 -16.11 -7.53
CA TYR A 154 0.08 -15.05 -8.30
C TYR A 154 -1.36 -15.40 -8.68
N ASP A 155 -1.60 -16.62 -9.16
CA ASP A 155 -2.93 -17.06 -9.57
C ASP A 155 -3.88 -17.24 -8.37
N GLU A 156 -3.40 -17.89 -7.30
CA GLU A 156 -4.18 -18.10 -6.07
C GLU A 156 -4.61 -16.77 -5.44
N MET A 157 -3.68 -15.79 -5.35
CA MET A 157 -4.01 -14.46 -4.79
C MET A 157 -5.04 -13.71 -5.63
N ARG A 158 -4.96 -13.77 -6.96
CA ARG A 158 -5.96 -13.17 -7.84
C ARG A 158 -7.34 -13.77 -7.61
N TYR A 159 -7.41 -15.11 -7.54
CA TYR A 159 -8.66 -15.81 -7.24
C TYR A 159 -9.23 -15.40 -5.88
N MET A 160 -8.40 -15.44 -4.84
CA MET A 160 -8.81 -15.11 -3.47
C MET A 160 -9.33 -13.68 -3.34
N LEU A 161 -8.72 -12.71 -4.03
CA LEU A 161 -9.20 -11.32 -4.06
C LEU A 161 -10.56 -11.22 -4.76
N ALA A 162 -10.72 -11.86 -5.93
CA ALA A 162 -11.95 -11.85 -6.69
C ALA A 162 -13.10 -12.57 -5.98
N ALA A 163 -12.81 -13.65 -5.26
CA ALA A 163 -13.76 -14.42 -4.47
C ALA A 163 -14.02 -13.83 -3.07
N GLN A 164 -13.46 -12.67 -2.74
CA GLN A 164 -13.58 -12.01 -1.42
C GLN A 164 -13.09 -12.87 -0.24
N MET A 165 -12.16 -13.78 -0.49
CA MET A 165 -11.54 -14.60 0.57
C MET A 165 -10.42 -13.86 1.31
N ALA A 166 -9.85 -12.85 0.68
CA ALA A 166 -8.82 -11.99 1.23
C ALA A 166 -9.04 -10.54 0.79
N ALA A 167 -8.74 -9.61 1.67
CA ALA A 167 -8.74 -8.19 1.35
C ALA A 167 -7.57 -7.52 2.07
N PRO A 168 -6.68 -6.83 1.35
CA PRO A 168 -5.65 -6.03 1.99
C PRO A 168 -6.25 -4.76 2.59
N ASN A 169 -5.46 -4.06 3.41
CA ASN A 169 -5.85 -2.74 3.92
C ASN A 169 -5.89 -1.67 2.81
N SER A 170 -6.55 -0.55 3.08
CA SER A 170 -6.80 0.53 2.11
C SER A 170 -5.55 1.07 1.40
N PRO A 171 -4.40 1.35 2.03
CA PRO A 171 -3.20 1.81 1.34
C PRO A 171 -2.68 0.84 0.29
N GLN A 172 -2.84 -0.45 0.49
CA GLN A 172 -2.52 -1.46 -0.52
C GLN A 172 -3.41 -1.32 -1.76
N TRP A 173 -4.73 -1.22 -1.55
CA TRP A 173 -5.69 -1.01 -2.63
C TRP A 173 -5.40 0.25 -3.45
N PHE A 174 -5.01 1.36 -2.78
CA PHE A 174 -4.74 2.64 -3.45
C PHE A 174 -3.44 2.64 -4.24
N ASN A 175 -2.37 2.06 -3.69
CA ASN A 175 -1.01 2.39 -4.13
C ASN A 175 -0.23 1.19 -4.66
N THR A 176 -0.55 -0.04 -4.22
CA THR A 176 0.24 -1.22 -4.57
C THR A 176 0.03 -1.61 -6.02
N GLY A 177 1.14 -1.84 -6.71
CA GLY A 177 1.18 -2.35 -8.07
C GLY A 177 1.02 -1.29 -9.16
N LEU A 178 0.72 -0.04 -8.85
CA LEU A 178 0.58 1.03 -9.85
C LEU A 178 1.88 1.23 -10.66
N HIS A 179 3.03 1.21 -9.99
CA HIS A 179 4.32 1.29 -10.65
C HIS A 179 4.64 0.01 -11.46
N TRP A 180 4.35 -1.16 -10.87
CA TRP A 180 4.63 -2.45 -11.52
C TRP A 180 3.76 -2.67 -12.76
N ALA A 181 2.46 -2.41 -12.67
CA ALA A 181 1.49 -2.70 -13.72
C ALA A 181 1.45 -1.64 -14.82
N TYR A 182 1.63 -0.37 -14.47
CA TYR A 182 1.36 0.78 -15.35
C TYR A 182 2.55 1.71 -15.56
N GLY A 183 3.64 1.54 -14.78
CA GLY A 183 4.74 2.49 -14.78
C GLY A 183 4.41 3.84 -14.13
N ILE A 184 3.28 3.93 -13.43
CA ILE A 184 2.90 5.14 -12.70
C ILE A 184 3.94 5.43 -11.64
N ASP A 185 4.41 6.68 -11.63
CA ASP A 185 5.37 7.16 -10.65
C ASP A 185 5.10 8.62 -10.26
N GLY A 186 5.86 9.10 -9.28
CA GLY A 186 5.80 10.46 -8.78
C GLY A 186 6.90 10.73 -7.77
N PRO A 187 7.14 12.01 -7.43
CA PRO A 187 8.17 12.38 -6.46
C PRO A 187 7.88 11.76 -5.09
N SER A 188 8.92 11.21 -4.48
CA SER A 188 8.86 10.73 -3.10
C SER A 188 8.48 11.85 -2.14
N GLN A 189 7.65 11.52 -1.16
CA GLN A 189 7.20 12.45 -0.11
C GLN A 189 8.00 12.25 1.20
N GLY A 190 9.21 11.71 1.10
CA GLY A 190 10.12 11.55 2.22
C GLY A 190 9.99 10.22 2.97
N HIS A 191 9.24 9.24 2.45
CA HIS A 191 9.18 7.92 3.06
C HIS A 191 10.43 7.09 2.79
N HIS A 192 10.66 6.09 3.62
CA HIS A 192 11.80 5.20 3.59
C HIS A 192 11.34 3.76 3.48
N TYR A 193 12.18 2.91 2.94
CA TYR A 193 12.00 1.46 2.91
C TYR A 193 13.28 0.75 3.30
N VAL A 194 13.17 -0.52 3.70
CA VAL A 194 14.35 -1.36 3.95
C VAL A 194 14.72 -2.08 2.65
N ASP A 195 15.91 -1.81 2.14
CA ASP A 195 16.43 -2.50 0.96
C ASP A 195 16.65 -3.98 1.27
N PHE A 196 16.00 -4.85 0.52
CA PHE A 196 15.97 -6.29 0.80
C PHE A 196 17.33 -6.99 0.58
N LYS A 197 18.24 -6.39 -0.19
CA LYS A 197 19.59 -6.94 -0.42
C LYS A 197 20.55 -6.57 0.68
N THR A 198 20.51 -5.32 1.11
CA THR A 198 21.46 -4.77 2.07
C THR A 198 20.95 -4.77 3.50
N GLY A 199 19.63 -4.87 3.70
CA GLY A 199 18.97 -4.73 5.00
C GLY A 199 19.03 -3.30 5.56
N LYS A 200 19.47 -2.31 4.78
CA LYS A 200 19.61 -0.92 5.22
C LYS A 200 18.34 -0.11 4.95
N LEU A 201 18.07 0.85 5.82
CA LEU A 201 17.03 1.85 5.60
C LEU A 201 17.47 2.80 4.49
N VAL A 202 16.64 2.94 3.46
CA VAL A 202 16.90 3.77 2.28
C VAL A 202 15.74 4.74 2.09
N LYS A 203 16.03 6.00 1.82
CA LYS A 203 15.03 6.98 1.43
C LYS A 203 14.50 6.65 0.04
N SER A 204 13.19 6.49 -0.11
CA SER A 204 12.58 6.25 -1.40
C SER A 204 12.77 7.44 -2.34
N LYS A 205 13.05 7.16 -3.60
CA LYS A 205 13.15 8.18 -4.66
C LYS A 205 11.80 8.43 -5.33
N THR A 206 10.93 7.44 -5.28
CA THR A 206 9.64 7.43 -5.98
C THR A 206 8.50 7.14 -5.00
N ALA A 207 7.29 7.60 -5.33
CA ALA A 207 6.12 7.42 -4.48
C ALA A 207 5.52 6.01 -4.59
N TYR A 208 5.62 5.35 -5.75
CA TYR A 208 4.86 4.14 -6.08
C TYR A 208 5.70 2.87 -6.29
N GLU A 209 7.03 2.97 -6.44
CA GLU A 209 7.90 1.79 -6.53
C GLU A 209 7.96 1.05 -5.18
N HIS A 210 8.09 1.81 -4.09
CA HIS A 210 8.03 1.32 -2.70
C HIS A 210 6.91 2.06 -1.96
N PRO A 211 5.63 1.78 -2.25
CA PRO A 211 4.52 2.50 -1.65
C PRO A 211 4.40 2.17 -0.17
N GLN A 212 3.78 3.07 0.60
CA GLN A 212 3.44 2.82 1.99
C GLN A 212 2.28 1.81 2.06
N PRO A 213 2.50 0.61 2.63
CA PRO A 213 1.49 -0.45 2.63
C PRO A 213 0.65 -0.53 3.92
N HIS A 214 0.98 0.25 4.96
CA HIS A 214 0.37 0.14 6.28
C HIS A 214 -0.84 1.08 6.42
N ALA A 215 -1.91 0.59 7.05
CA ALA A 215 -3.12 1.35 7.25
C ALA A 215 -3.05 2.30 8.43
N CYS A 216 -2.37 1.91 9.51
CA CYS A 216 -2.37 2.64 10.76
C CYS A 216 -0.98 2.69 11.39
N PHE A 217 -0.69 3.81 12.02
CA PHE A 217 0.56 4.07 12.75
C PHE A 217 0.25 4.53 14.16
N ILE A 218 0.92 3.93 15.14
CA ILE A 218 0.92 4.44 16.50
C ILE A 218 2.10 5.40 16.63
N GLN A 219 1.81 6.62 17.05
CA GLN A 219 2.79 7.67 17.22
C GLN A 219 2.91 8.07 18.69
N SER A 220 4.06 8.60 19.04
CA SER A 220 4.33 9.28 20.30
C SER A 220 4.60 10.75 20.06
N VAL A 221 4.37 11.58 21.06
CA VAL A 221 4.66 13.00 21.05
C VAL A 221 5.38 13.38 22.34
N SER A 222 6.40 14.21 22.24
CA SER A 222 7.11 14.80 23.37
C SER A 222 6.43 16.09 23.79
N ASP A 223 6.59 16.46 25.08
CA ASP A 223 6.11 17.74 25.62
C ASP A 223 7.04 18.89 25.17
N ASP A 224 7.06 19.10 23.88
CA ASP A 224 7.79 20.14 23.16
C ASP A 224 6.94 20.67 22.00
N LEU A 225 7.01 21.97 21.73
CA LEU A 225 6.17 22.57 20.70
C LEU A 225 6.69 22.32 19.29
N VAL A 226 7.98 22.55 19.02
CA VAL A 226 8.52 22.67 17.66
C VAL A 226 9.66 21.72 17.33
N ASN A 227 10.34 21.14 18.32
CA ASN A 227 11.47 20.26 18.07
C ASN A 227 11.02 18.89 17.53
N GLU A 228 11.98 18.10 17.01
CA GLU A 228 11.75 16.75 16.53
C GLU A 228 11.07 15.90 17.61
N GLY A 229 9.99 15.21 17.24
CA GLY A 229 9.14 14.44 18.15
C GLY A 229 8.11 15.27 18.92
N GLY A 230 8.11 16.58 18.78
CA GLY A 230 7.17 17.49 19.42
C GLY A 230 5.83 17.61 18.69
N ILE A 231 4.99 18.54 19.19
CA ILE A 231 3.60 18.70 18.76
C ILE A 231 3.49 19.08 17.27
N MET A 232 4.27 20.07 16.81
CA MET A 232 4.20 20.50 15.40
C MET A 232 4.79 19.44 14.45
N ASP A 233 5.83 18.72 14.88
CA ASP A 233 6.38 17.61 14.11
C ASP A 233 5.38 16.45 14.00
N LEU A 234 4.56 16.19 15.03
CA LEU A 234 3.47 15.22 14.97
C LEU A 234 2.50 15.53 13.82
N TRP A 235 2.04 16.78 13.70
CA TRP A 235 1.11 17.19 12.64
C TRP A 235 1.72 17.03 11.24
N VAL A 236 3.00 17.33 11.08
CA VAL A 236 3.70 17.12 9.81
C VAL A 236 3.77 15.64 9.46
N ARG A 237 4.05 14.77 10.44
CA ARG A 237 4.07 13.31 10.24
C ARG A 237 2.69 12.76 9.89
N GLU A 238 1.64 13.19 10.58
CA GLU A 238 0.26 12.79 10.30
C GLU A 238 -0.19 13.22 8.91
N ALA A 239 0.05 14.46 8.53
CA ALA A 239 -0.27 14.95 7.17
C ALA A 239 0.40 14.11 6.07
N ARG A 240 1.64 13.65 6.28
CA ARG A 240 2.33 12.74 5.34
C ARG A 240 1.64 11.37 5.28
N LEU A 241 1.25 10.80 6.41
CA LEU A 241 0.59 9.50 6.47
C LEU A 241 -0.79 9.55 5.83
N PHE A 242 -1.58 10.58 6.12
CA PHE A 242 -2.91 10.79 5.53
C PHE A 242 -2.87 10.95 4.03
N LYS A 243 -1.83 11.60 3.50
CA LYS A 243 -1.64 11.75 2.05
C LYS A 243 -1.58 10.41 1.31
N TYR A 244 -1.12 9.34 1.96
CA TYR A 244 -1.01 8.00 1.38
C TYR A 244 -2.14 7.05 1.82
N GLY A 245 -3.18 7.60 2.45
CA GLY A 245 -4.36 6.84 2.87
C GLY A 245 -4.18 6.04 4.15
N SER A 246 -3.14 6.33 4.94
CA SER A 246 -2.93 5.72 6.25
C SER A 246 -3.59 6.54 7.36
N GLY A 247 -3.98 5.86 8.45
CA GLY A 247 -4.45 6.50 9.68
C GLY A 247 -3.39 6.57 10.76
N THR A 248 -3.62 7.36 11.78
CA THR A 248 -2.74 7.47 12.95
C THR A 248 -3.50 7.34 14.25
N GLY A 249 -2.80 6.89 15.30
CA GLY A 249 -3.24 6.96 16.68
C GLY A 249 -2.09 7.47 17.54
N THR A 250 -2.35 8.48 18.37
CA THR A 250 -1.30 9.12 19.15
C THR A 250 -1.61 9.03 20.64
N ASN A 251 -0.60 8.68 21.43
CA ASN A 251 -0.66 8.78 22.88
C ASN A 251 -0.16 10.16 23.32
N PHE A 252 -1.08 10.96 23.85
CA PHE A 252 -0.83 12.32 24.32
C PHE A 252 -0.48 12.42 25.80
N SER A 253 -0.34 11.31 26.52
CA SER A 253 -0.10 11.30 27.98
C SER A 253 1.20 12.00 28.40
N SER A 254 2.13 12.20 27.49
CA SER A 254 3.39 12.91 27.75
C SER A 254 3.25 14.43 27.79
N LEU A 255 2.14 14.96 27.27
CA LEU A 255 1.93 16.40 27.22
C LEU A 255 1.43 16.92 28.57
N ARG A 256 1.94 18.08 28.98
CA ARG A 256 1.51 18.77 30.21
C ARG A 256 0.03 19.18 30.16
N GLY A 257 -0.61 19.13 31.31
CA GLY A 257 -1.99 19.50 31.49
C GLY A 257 -2.25 21.01 31.42
N ASN A 258 -3.53 21.38 31.46
CA ASN A 258 -3.93 22.78 31.52
C ASN A 258 -3.49 23.41 32.84
N GLY A 259 -2.93 24.62 32.75
CA GLY A 259 -2.48 25.36 33.94
C GLY A 259 -1.11 24.95 34.47
N GLU A 260 -0.47 23.89 33.94
CA GLU A 260 0.91 23.53 34.33
C GLU A 260 1.91 24.60 33.89
N PRO A 261 2.98 24.83 34.71
CA PRO A 261 3.94 25.90 34.40
C PRO A 261 4.77 25.61 33.16
N LEU A 262 5.02 26.66 32.39
CA LEU A 262 5.97 26.66 31.27
C LEU A 262 7.34 27.16 31.75
N SER A 263 8.41 26.74 31.09
CA SER A 263 9.78 27.16 31.42
C SER A 263 10.00 28.68 31.34
N GLY A 264 9.23 29.40 30.52
CA GLY A 264 9.22 30.85 30.40
C GLY A 264 8.34 31.59 31.39
N GLY A 265 7.74 30.94 32.38
CA GLY A 265 6.89 31.55 33.42
C GLY A 265 5.40 31.67 33.07
N GLY A 266 4.98 31.20 31.88
CA GLY A 266 3.56 31.10 31.51
C GLY A 266 2.90 29.82 32.00
N LYS A 267 1.64 29.62 31.61
CA LYS A 267 0.86 28.39 31.87
C LYS A 267 0.44 27.71 30.57
N SER A 268 0.44 26.39 30.59
CA SER A 268 -0.01 25.57 29.48
C SER A 268 -1.51 25.75 29.22
N SER A 269 -1.92 25.80 27.95
CA SER A 269 -3.32 25.72 27.50
C SER A 269 -3.89 24.30 27.59
N GLY A 270 -3.05 23.32 27.87
CA GLY A 270 -3.38 21.90 27.95
C GLY A 270 -3.61 21.23 26.60
N LEU A 271 -3.87 19.94 26.67
CA LEU A 271 -4.04 19.08 25.49
C LEU A 271 -5.05 19.62 24.46
N MET A 272 -6.22 20.08 24.93
CA MET A 272 -7.26 20.58 24.02
C MET A 272 -6.84 21.81 23.22
N GLY A 273 -5.92 22.63 23.78
CA GLY A 273 -5.34 23.77 23.06
C GLY A 273 -4.47 23.34 21.90
N PHE A 274 -3.76 22.22 22.03
CA PHE A 274 -2.89 21.67 20.98
C PHE A 274 -3.68 20.88 19.93
N LEU A 275 -4.69 20.11 20.32
CA LEU A 275 -5.50 19.32 19.40
C LEU A 275 -6.25 20.17 18.37
N LYS A 276 -6.70 21.36 18.77
CA LYS A 276 -7.39 22.30 17.85
C LYS A 276 -6.55 22.74 16.64
N ILE A 277 -5.24 22.54 16.68
CA ILE A 277 -4.35 22.89 15.57
C ILE A 277 -4.38 21.80 14.48
N GLY A 278 -4.64 20.56 14.88
CA GLY A 278 -4.64 19.38 14.00
C GLY A 278 -6.03 18.95 13.52
N ASP A 279 -7.09 19.63 13.93
CA ASP A 279 -8.48 19.28 13.61
C ASP A 279 -8.96 19.79 12.21
#